data_7d7f3591b441170fbf7ddc8197e4820c
#
_entry.id   7d7f3591b441170fbf7ddc8197e4820c
#
_cell.length_a   1.000
_cell.length_b   1.000
_cell.length_c   1.000
_cell.angle_alpha   90.00
_cell.angle_beta   90.00
_cell.angle_gamma   90.00
#
_symmetry.space_group_name_H-M   'P 1'
#
loop_
_entity.id
_entity.type
_entity.pdbx_description
1 polymer ?
#
loop_
_entity_poly.entity_id
_entity_poly.type
_entity_poly.pdbx_seq_one_letter_code
_entity_poly.pdbx_strand_id
1 'polypeptide(L)'
;MKYIPLFGRILFSMIFVSSGLNHIFKLGEISQYTEAMGVPLPTVATLVTGLMLLAGGLSILLGFKVKIGVILLVVFLIPASFIAHAFWTVGDTMQSQMQMIMFMKNLSMAGAALIFYYFGTGPLSIEKQSEK
;
A
#
# COMPACT_ATOMS: atom_id res chain seq x y z
N MET A 1 -14.24 -23.04 5.83
CA MET A 1 -13.93 -21.88 4.96
C MET A 1 -13.43 -20.64 5.71
N LYS A 2 -13.34 -20.70 7.03
CA LYS A 2 -12.86 -19.56 7.87
C LYS A 2 -11.41 -19.12 7.62
N TYR A 3 -10.60 -19.96 6.99
CA TYR A 3 -9.19 -19.66 6.69
C TYR A 3 -8.98 -18.87 5.39
N ILE A 4 -9.95 -18.86 4.47
CA ILE A 4 -9.83 -18.15 3.18
C ILE A 4 -9.57 -16.65 3.39
N PRO A 5 -10.35 -15.93 4.23
CA PRO A 5 -10.07 -14.52 4.49
C PRO A 5 -8.72 -14.28 5.14
N LEU A 6 -8.26 -15.19 6.01
CA LEU A 6 -6.93 -15.08 6.62
C LEU A 6 -5.82 -15.16 5.56
N PHE A 7 -5.87 -16.15 4.66
CA PHE A 7 -4.90 -16.25 3.57
C PHE A 7 -4.95 -15.03 2.65
N GLY A 8 -6.14 -14.54 2.33
CA GLY A 8 -6.30 -13.32 1.54
C GLY A 8 -5.64 -12.11 2.20
N ARG A 9 -5.79 -11.92 3.51
CA ARG A 9 -5.14 -10.86 4.28
C ARG A 9 -3.62 -11.01 4.29
N ILE A 10 -3.10 -12.22 4.47
CA ILE A 10 -1.67 -12.49 4.45
C ILE A 10 -1.11 -12.08 3.08
N LEU A 11 -1.67 -12.59 2.00
CA LEU A 11 -1.20 -12.30 0.64
C LEU A 11 -1.30 -10.81 0.30
N PHE A 12 -2.39 -10.17 0.66
CA PHE A 12 -2.59 -8.75 0.43
C PHE A 12 -1.60 -7.89 1.21
N SER A 13 -1.38 -8.22 2.48
CA SER A 13 -0.58 -7.39 3.39
C SER A 13 0.93 -7.53 3.17
N MET A 14 1.40 -8.64 2.59
CA MET A 14 2.84 -8.92 2.41
C MET A 14 3.56 -7.78 1.70
N ILE A 15 2.99 -7.26 0.62
CA ILE A 15 3.63 -6.19 -0.16
C ILE A 15 3.76 -4.90 0.65
N PHE A 16 2.75 -4.57 1.44
CA PHE A 16 2.73 -3.33 2.23
C PHE A 16 3.67 -3.41 3.43
N VAL A 17 3.68 -4.54 4.13
CA VAL A 17 4.58 -4.76 5.26
C VAL A 17 6.03 -4.76 4.79
N SER A 18 6.36 -5.51 3.74
CA SER A 18 7.72 -5.54 3.21
C SER A 18 8.15 -4.18 2.64
N SER A 19 7.28 -3.50 1.93
CA SER A 19 7.55 -2.17 1.38
C SER A 19 7.75 -1.12 2.49
N GLY A 20 6.90 -1.15 3.52
CA GLY A 20 7.04 -0.26 4.68
C GLY A 20 8.36 -0.49 5.43
N LEU A 21 8.76 -1.74 5.64
CA LEU A 21 10.06 -2.09 6.23
C LEU A 21 11.22 -1.59 5.36
N ASN A 22 11.15 -1.76 4.05
CA ASN A 22 12.17 -1.26 3.13
C ASN A 22 12.31 0.26 3.19
N HIS A 23 11.20 1.01 3.28
CA HIS A 23 11.25 2.47 3.45
C HIS A 23 12.00 2.88 4.70
N ILE A 24 11.91 2.10 5.77
CA ILE A 24 12.60 2.38 7.04
C ILE A 24 14.05 1.94 6.98
N PHE A 25 14.34 0.69 6.58
CA PHE A 25 15.70 0.13 6.60
C PHE A 25 16.58 0.64 5.45
N LYS A 26 16.00 1.02 4.32
CA LYS A 26 16.68 1.59 3.15
C LYS A 26 16.31 3.06 2.94
N LEU A 27 16.14 3.78 4.03
CA LEU A 27 15.66 5.16 4.01
C LEU A 27 16.47 6.06 3.06
N GLY A 28 17.79 5.94 3.06
CA GLY A 28 18.65 6.72 2.19
C GLY A 28 18.43 6.48 0.70
N GLU A 29 18.38 5.21 0.28
CA GLU A 29 18.17 4.85 -1.12
C GLU A 29 16.79 5.29 -1.61
N ILE A 30 15.75 5.01 -0.83
CA ILE A 30 14.37 5.32 -1.21
C ILE A 30 14.11 6.82 -1.17
N SER A 31 14.75 7.56 -0.25
CA SER A 31 14.69 9.02 -0.23
C SER A 31 15.26 9.65 -1.50
N GLN A 32 16.36 9.13 -2.02
CA GLN A 32 16.94 9.60 -3.29
C GLN A 32 15.99 9.37 -4.46
N TYR A 33 15.34 8.21 -4.49
CA TYR A 33 14.31 7.92 -5.49
C TYR A 33 13.10 8.85 -5.36
N THR A 34 12.67 9.11 -4.14
CA THR A 34 11.56 10.03 -3.83
C THR A 34 11.90 11.47 -4.25
N GLU A 35 13.14 11.89 -4.01
CA GLU A 35 13.64 13.20 -4.45
C GLU A 35 13.66 13.33 -5.98
N ALA A 36 14.10 12.28 -6.68
CA ALA A 36 14.12 12.24 -8.13
C ALA A 36 12.72 12.37 -8.76
N MET A 37 11.69 12.02 -8.03
CA MET A 37 10.28 12.22 -8.45
C MET A 37 9.74 13.62 -8.13
N GLY A 38 10.57 14.52 -7.58
CA GLY A 38 10.18 15.89 -7.25
C GLY A 38 9.36 16.04 -5.97
N VAL A 39 9.35 15.04 -5.11
CA VAL A 39 8.62 15.10 -3.83
C VAL A 39 9.39 15.99 -2.85
N PRO A 40 8.75 17.00 -2.24
CA PRO A 40 9.39 17.85 -1.25
C PRO A 40 9.68 17.06 0.04
N LEU A 41 10.76 17.45 0.74
CA LEU A 41 11.22 16.80 1.98
C LEU A 41 11.31 15.25 1.82
N PRO A 42 12.12 14.74 0.87
CA PRO A 42 12.06 13.34 0.44
C PRO A 42 12.33 12.35 1.56
N THR A 43 13.23 12.64 2.50
CA THR A 43 13.51 11.77 3.65
C THR A 43 12.32 11.68 4.59
N VAL A 44 11.67 12.80 4.90
CA VAL A 44 10.46 12.82 5.73
C VAL A 44 9.32 12.13 5.02
N ALA A 45 9.10 12.41 3.74
CA ALA A 45 8.07 11.76 2.92
C ALA A 45 8.27 10.23 2.87
N THR A 46 9.49 9.76 2.68
CA THR A 46 9.83 8.34 2.67
C THR A 46 9.55 7.67 4.02
N LEU A 47 9.93 8.32 5.11
CA LEU A 47 9.67 7.79 6.46
C LEU A 47 8.17 7.74 6.76
N VAL A 48 7.45 8.80 6.49
CA VAL A 48 5.99 8.88 6.72
C VAL A 48 5.25 7.83 5.89
N THR A 49 5.55 7.72 4.61
CA THR A 49 4.94 6.71 3.73
C THR A 49 5.30 5.28 4.14
N GLY A 50 6.53 5.05 4.58
CA GLY A 50 6.95 3.77 5.14
C GLY A 50 6.13 3.36 6.37
N LEU A 51 5.91 4.29 7.29
CA LEU A 51 5.06 4.08 8.47
C LEU A 51 3.59 3.85 8.09
N MET A 52 3.07 4.59 7.10
CA MET A 52 1.72 4.39 6.59
C MET A 52 1.53 2.99 5.99
N LEU A 53 2.47 2.54 5.17
CA LEU A 53 2.46 1.22 4.55
C LEU A 53 2.54 0.11 5.59
N LEU A 54 3.44 0.24 6.56
CA LEU A 54 3.63 -0.74 7.62
C LEU A 54 2.39 -0.81 8.53
N ALA A 55 1.91 0.32 9.01
CA ALA A 55 0.72 0.38 9.86
C ALA A 55 -0.53 -0.11 9.13
N GLY A 56 -0.74 0.29 7.88
CA GLY A 56 -1.87 -0.14 7.07
C GLY A 56 -1.82 -1.64 6.76
N GLY A 57 -0.66 -2.15 6.37
CA GLY A 57 -0.45 -3.58 6.11
C GLY A 57 -0.67 -4.44 7.36
N LEU A 58 -0.10 -4.06 8.48
CA LEU A 58 -0.29 -4.76 9.76
C LEU A 58 -1.74 -4.69 10.26
N SER A 59 -2.41 -3.56 10.08
CA SER A 59 -3.82 -3.38 10.43
C SER A 59 -4.71 -4.42 9.74
N ILE A 60 -4.53 -4.60 8.42
CA ILE A 60 -5.30 -5.58 7.65
C ILE A 60 -4.86 -7.01 7.98
N LEU A 61 -3.57 -7.26 8.08
CA LEU A 61 -3.03 -8.58 8.42
C LEU A 61 -3.61 -9.10 9.74
N LEU A 62 -3.60 -8.27 10.77
CA LEU A 62 -4.06 -8.61 12.10
C LEU A 62 -5.59 -8.50 12.25
N GLY A 63 -6.26 -7.79 11.36
CA GLY A 63 -7.68 -7.47 11.49
C GLY A 63 -7.96 -6.55 12.67
N PHE A 64 -7.16 -5.49 12.80
CA PHE A 64 -7.25 -4.50 13.88
C PHE A 64 -7.28 -3.09 13.31
N LYS A 65 -8.27 -2.29 13.72
CA LYS A 65 -8.48 -0.91 13.22
C LYS A 65 -8.49 -0.80 11.69
N VAL A 66 -9.09 -1.78 11.03
CA VAL A 66 -9.02 -2.01 9.58
C VAL A 66 -9.39 -0.77 8.76
N LYS A 67 -10.40 -0.01 9.18
CA LYS A 67 -10.81 1.22 8.47
C LYS A 67 -9.67 2.25 8.42
N ILE A 68 -8.95 2.42 9.53
CA ILE A 68 -7.79 3.33 9.59
C ILE A 68 -6.68 2.79 8.70
N GLY A 69 -6.38 1.50 8.78
CA GLY A 69 -5.37 0.85 7.94
C GLY A 69 -5.66 1.02 6.44
N VAL A 70 -6.90 0.82 6.03
CA VAL A 70 -7.31 1.02 4.63
C VAL A 70 -7.13 2.48 4.19
N ILE A 71 -7.53 3.44 5.01
CA ILE A 71 -7.36 4.86 4.69
C ILE A 71 -5.88 5.19 4.48
N LEU A 72 -4.99 4.71 5.36
CA LEU A 72 -3.55 4.90 5.21
C LEU A 72 -3.02 4.33 3.88
N LEU A 73 -3.45 3.12 3.51
CA LEU A 73 -3.02 2.49 2.26
C LEU A 73 -3.56 3.21 1.03
N VAL A 74 -4.82 3.60 1.01
CA VAL A 74 -5.44 4.29 -0.13
C VAL A 74 -4.85 5.68 -0.31
N VAL A 75 -4.63 6.42 0.78
CA VAL A 75 -3.99 7.75 0.77
C VAL A 75 -2.55 7.67 0.28
N PHE A 76 -1.86 6.55 0.48
CA PHE A 76 -0.55 6.31 -0.13
C PHE A 76 -0.68 5.89 -1.61
N LEU A 77 -1.49 4.86 -1.90
CA LEU A 77 -1.54 4.21 -3.22
C LEU A 77 -1.98 5.15 -4.35
N ILE A 78 -2.98 5.98 -4.11
CA ILE A 78 -3.51 6.85 -5.16
C ILE A 78 -2.51 7.92 -5.55
N PRO A 79 -1.97 8.77 -4.65
CA PRO A 79 -0.93 9.73 -5.03
C PRO A 79 0.33 9.07 -5.59
N ALA A 80 0.78 7.97 -5.01
CA ALA A 80 1.96 7.24 -5.48
C ALA A 80 1.80 6.76 -6.93
N SER A 81 0.61 6.36 -7.33
CA SER A 81 0.33 5.97 -8.73
C SER A 81 0.60 7.12 -9.70
N PHE A 82 0.15 8.31 -9.38
CA PHE A 82 0.31 9.48 -10.25
C PHE A 82 1.71 10.10 -10.18
N ILE A 83 2.39 10.00 -9.06
CA ILE A 83 3.73 10.58 -8.87
C ILE A 83 4.83 9.62 -9.36
N ALA A 84 4.80 8.37 -8.90
CA ALA A 84 5.86 7.40 -9.17
C ALA A 84 5.67 6.59 -10.46
N HIS A 85 4.44 6.45 -10.92
CA HIS A 85 4.08 5.60 -12.04
C HIS A 85 3.34 6.36 -13.15
N ALA A 86 3.80 7.58 -13.44
CA ALA A 86 3.26 8.45 -14.49
C ALA A 86 3.71 7.94 -15.88
N PHE A 87 3.19 6.81 -16.32
CA PHE A 87 3.58 6.14 -17.56
C PHE A 87 3.39 7.00 -18.83
N TRP A 88 2.45 7.95 -18.80
CA TRP A 88 2.19 8.88 -19.90
C TRP A 88 3.31 9.90 -20.13
N THR A 89 4.25 10.05 -19.19
CA THR A 89 5.41 10.94 -19.31
C THR A 89 6.67 10.22 -19.80
N VAL A 90 6.65 8.90 -19.91
CA VAL A 90 7.79 8.06 -20.25
C VAL A 90 7.85 7.83 -21.76
N GLY A 91 8.96 8.25 -22.40
CA GLY A 91 9.13 8.14 -23.85
C GLY A 91 9.49 6.75 -24.35
N ASP A 92 10.21 5.95 -23.57
CA ASP A 92 10.55 4.57 -23.91
C ASP A 92 9.33 3.65 -23.75
N THR A 93 9.00 2.90 -24.82
CA THR A 93 7.79 2.06 -24.87
C THR A 93 7.80 0.97 -23.80
N MET A 94 8.92 0.29 -23.59
CA MET A 94 9.03 -0.79 -22.60
C MET A 94 8.91 -0.26 -21.18
N GLN A 95 9.59 0.83 -20.86
CA GLN A 95 9.50 1.48 -19.54
C GLN A 95 8.11 2.04 -19.28
N SER A 96 7.49 2.65 -20.30
CA SER A 96 6.10 3.13 -20.20
C SER A 96 5.13 2.01 -19.86
N GLN A 97 5.25 0.86 -20.52
CA GLN A 97 4.41 -0.30 -20.22
C GLN A 97 4.64 -0.83 -18.80
N MET A 98 5.88 -0.89 -18.34
CA MET A 98 6.18 -1.29 -16.96
C MET A 98 5.56 -0.34 -15.95
N GLN A 99 5.66 0.97 -16.17
CA GLN A 99 5.06 1.98 -15.30
C GLN A 99 3.53 1.91 -15.32
N MET A 100 2.93 1.62 -16.47
CA MET A 100 1.49 1.40 -16.58
C MET A 100 1.02 0.20 -15.77
N ILE A 101 1.77 -0.91 -15.81
CA ILE A 101 1.47 -2.10 -14.99
C ILE A 101 1.54 -1.75 -13.50
N MET A 102 2.56 -1.00 -13.08
CA MET A 102 2.69 -0.56 -11.68
C MET A 102 1.55 0.37 -11.26
N PHE A 103 1.14 1.29 -12.12
CA PHE A 103 -0.01 2.15 -11.91
C PHE A 103 -1.29 1.34 -11.71
N MET A 104 -1.58 0.41 -12.63
CA MET A 104 -2.76 -0.44 -12.55
C MET A 104 -2.74 -1.36 -11.34
N LYS A 105 -1.57 -1.89 -10.97
CA LYS A 105 -1.38 -2.68 -9.76
C LYS A 105 -1.74 -1.89 -8.50
N ASN A 106 -1.28 -0.65 -8.40
CA ASN A 106 -1.61 0.21 -7.26
C ASN A 106 -3.12 0.51 -7.18
N LEU A 107 -3.77 0.80 -8.30
CA LEU A 107 -5.23 0.98 -8.33
C LEU A 107 -5.98 -0.29 -7.93
N SER A 108 -5.52 -1.44 -8.40
CA SER A 108 -6.06 -2.76 -8.05
C SER A 108 -5.98 -3.02 -6.54
N MET A 109 -4.83 -2.71 -5.94
CA MET A 109 -4.64 -2.84 -4.49
C MET A 109 -5.50 -1.84 -3.70
N ALA A 110 -5.67 -0.61 -4.19
CA ALA A 110 -6.57 0.36 -3.58
C ALA A 110 -8.02 -0.14 -3.62
N GLY A 111 -8.45 -0.71 -4.74
CA GLY A 111 -9.77 -1.33 -4.87
C GLY A 111 -9.99 -2.47 -3.89
N ALA A 112 -9.00 -3.38 -3.76
CA ALA A 112 -9.06 -4.46 -2.78
C ALA A 112 -9.09 -3.94 -1.33
N ALA A 113 -8.33 -2.88 -1.02
CA ALA A 113 -8.37 -2.24 0.29
C ALA A 113 -9.76 -1.69 0.63
N LEU A 114 -10.45 -1.09 -0.34
CA LEU A 114 -11.82 -0.59 -0.15
C LEU A 114 -12.82 -1.72 0.14
N ILE A 115 -12.60 -2.92 -0.39
CA ILE A 115 -13.39 -4.11 -0.05
C ILE A 115 -13.21 -4.45 1.43
N PHE A 116 -11.99 -4.43 1.96
CA PHE A 116 -11.74 -4.61 3.39
C PHE A 116 -12.37 -3.50 4.24
N TYR A 117 -12.41 -2.27 3.74
CA TYR A 117 -13.06 -1.16 4.44
C TYR A 117 -14.55 -1.42 4.65
N TYR A 118 -15.22 -1.93 3.62
CA TYR A 118 -16.67 -2.15 3.65
C TYR A 118 -17.06 -3.45 4.37
N PHE A 119 -16.43 -4.57 4.00
CA PHE A 119 -16.79 -5.90 4.50
C PHE A 119 -16.03 -6.31 5.77
N GLY A 120 -14.96 -5.60 6.13
CA GLY A 120 -14.03 -6.00 7.18
C GLY A 120 -13.07 -7.09 6.73
N THR A 121 -12.37 -7.69 7.69
CA THR A 121 -11.29 -8.67 7.46
C THR A 121 -11.71 -10.13 7.70
N GLY A 122 -12.95 -10.33 8.10
CA GLY A 122 -13.49 -11.67 8.29
C GLY A 122 -13.00 -12.39 9.57
N PRO A 123 -13.20 -13.69 9.66
CA PRO A 123 -12.84 -14.48 10.84
C PRO A 123 -11.34 -14.47 11.12
N LEU A 124 -10.95 -14.83 12.34
CA LEU A 124 -9.57 -14.85 12.83
C LEU A 124 -8.93 -13.45 12.83
N SER A 125 -9.73 -12.41 13.02
CA SER A 125 -9.30 -11.03 13.24
C SER A 125 -9.20 -10.73 14.74
N ILE A 126 -8.28 -9.83 15.12
CA ILE A 126 -8.13 -9.38 16.52
C ILE A 126 -9.37 -8.62 16.97
N GLU A 127 -9.87 -7.71 16.14
CA GLU A 127 -11.15 -7.04 16.39
C GLU A 127 -12.30 -7.95 15.98
N LYS A 128 -13.23 -8.20 16.89
CA LYS A 128 -14.46 -8.90 16.55
C LYS A 128 -15.24 -8.06 15.53
N GLN A 129 -15.55 -8.66 14.40
CA GLN A 129 -16.39 -8.03 13.39
C GLN A 129 -17.79 -7.87 13.99
N SER A 130 -18.30 -6.65 13.98
CA SER A 130 -19.72 -6.41 14.27
C SER A 130 -20.51 -7.12 13.17
N GLU A 131 -21.34 -8.08 13.55
CA GLU A 131 -22.32 -8.64 12.62
C GLU A 131 -23.23 -7.50 12.14
N LYS A 132 -23.18 -7.24 10.82
CA LYS A 132 -24.08 -6.31 10.16
C LYS A 132 -25.28 -7.05 9.63
#